data_8026182d9fe9bca0b0dec20b757000d6
#
_entry.id   8026182d9fe9bca0b0dec20b757000d6
#
_cell.length_a   1.000
_cell.length_b   1.000
_cell.length_c   1.000
_cell.angle_alpha   90.00
_cell.angle_beta   90.00
_cell.angle_gamma   90.00
#
_symmetry.space_group_name_H-M   'P 1'
#
loop_
_entity.id
_entity.type
_entity.pdbx_description
1 polymer ?
#
loop_
_entity_poly.entity_id
_entity_poly.type
_entity_poly.pdbx_seq_one_letter_code
_entity_poly.pdbx_strand_id
1 'polypeptide(L)'
;MSAEGSTRAIVAALAANAGIAAAKFVGFAITGSSSMLAEGVHSVADTSNQGLLLLGQKSAARKADELHPFGYGRSRYFYSFIVALVIFTLGSMFALYEGVEKIRHAGDHGLDSPLVAVVILLVAICLEGYSFHTARKESRPLKGGASWWQFIRTSRNPELPVVLLEDSGALIGLVLALAGVGLTMITGDAIWDGIGTLSIGVLLGLIAIVLIVEMKSLLIGEGATEAESETLRSVIPGQDVDRVIHMKTQYLGPEELLVAAKIAIAPGLGAVEIARAIDGAEARVRAAVPQARVIYLEPDIDRGENAS
;
A
#
# COMPACT_ATOMS: atom_id res chain seq x y z
N MET A 1 -10.02 11.72 7.40
CA MET A 1 -9.64 12.19 6.06
C MET A 1 -8.78 11.19 5.26
N SER A 2 -7.95 10.37 5.92
CA SER A 2 -7.10 9.36 5.23
C SER A 2 -7.86 8.19 4.61
N ALA A 3 -8.92 7.67 5.25
CA ALA A 3 -9.69 6.54 4.74
C ALA A 3 -10.45 6.86 3.45
N GLU A 4 -11.04 8.05 3.33
CA GLU A 4 -11.76 8.46 2.11
C GLU A 4 -10.82 8.63 0.91
N GLY A 5 -9.64 9.21 1.10
CA GLY A 5 -8.63 9.36 0.04
C GLY A 5 -8.14 8.00 -0.46
N SER A 6 -7.89 7.08 0.46
CA SER A 6 -7.51 5.70 0.16
C SER A 6 -8.59 4.99 -0.65
N THR A 7 -9.87 5.10 -0.25
CA THR A 7 -11.00 4.52 -0.96
C THR A 7 -11.14 5.08 -2.37
N ARG A 8 -10.97 6.41 -2.55
CA ARG A 8 -11.04 7.03 -3.88
C ARG A 8 -9.93 6.53 -4.81
N ALA A 9 -8.72 6.40 -4.32
CA ALA A 9 -7.60 5.84 -5.08
C ALA A 9 -7.89 4.39 -5.52
N ILE A 10 -8.34 3.53 -4.59
CA ILE A 10 -8.68 2.13 -4.88
C ILE A 10 -9.83 2.04 -5.90
N VAL A 11 -10.88 2.86 -5.76
CA VAL A 11 -12.02 2.86 -6.70
C VAL A 11 -11.60 3.36 -8.08
N ALA A 12 -10.71 4.35 -8.16
CA ALA A 12 -10.17 4.81 -9.45
C ALA A 12 -9.36 3.71 -10.14
N ALA A 13 -8.49 3.01 -9.41
CA ALA A 13 -7.73 1.87 -9.90
C ALA A 13 -8.65 0.71 -10.34
N LEU A 14 -9.67 0.38 -9.52
CA LEU A 14 -10.68 -0.63 -9.86
C LEU A 14 -11.38 -0.30 -11.18
N ALA A 15 -11.80 0.95 -11.36
CA ALA A 15 -12.49 1.38 -12.58
C ALA A 15 -11.56 1.37 -13.79
N ALA A 16 -10.30 1.78 -13.64
CA ALA A 16 -9.28 1.72 -14.69
C ALA A 16 -9.03 0.26 -15.13
N ASN A 17 -8.72 -0.63 -14.20
CA ASN A 17 -8.42 -2.04 -14.48
C ASN A 17 -9.63 -2.79 -15.07
N ALA A 18 -10.85 -2.52 -14.57
CA ALA A 18 -12.07 -3.07 -15.16
C ALA A 18 -12.30 -2.56 -16.61
N GLY A 19 -12.00 -1.29 -16.86
CA GLY A 19 -12.04 -0.71 -18.22
C GLY A 19 -11.02 -1.36 -19.16
N ILE A 20 -9.80 -1.59 -18.69
CA ILE A 20 -8.74 -2.29 -19.44
C ILE A 20 -9.13 -3.74 -19.73
N ALA A 21 -9.67 -4.46 -18.74
CA ALA A 21 -10.18 -5.81 -18.91
C ALA A 21 -11.26 -5.85 -20.01
N ALA A 22 -12.24 -4.94 -19.93
CA ALA A 22 -13.29 -4.84 -20.94
C ALA A 22 -12.72 -4.57 -22.35
N ALA A 23 -11.76 -3.65 -22.47
CA ALA A 23 -11.11 -3.34 -23.75
C ALA A 23 -10.39 -4.57 -24.34
N LYS A 24 -9.70 -5.36 -23.51
CA LYS A 24 -9.01 -6.60 -23.92
C LYS A 24 -9.99 -7.69 -24.34
N PHE A 25 -11.11 -7.88 -23.63
CA PHE A 25 -12.16 -8.81 -24.04
C PHE A 25 -12.85 -8.39 -25.35
N VAL A 26 -13.05 -7.10 -25.57
CA VAL A 26 -13.53 -6.58 -26.86
C VAL A 26 -12.50 -6.87 -27.96
N GLY A 27 -11.22 -6.63 -27.67
CA GLY A 27 -10.12 -6.99 -28.59
C GLY A 27 -10.14 -8.48 -28.95
N PHE A 28 -10.31 -9.37 -27.96
CA PHE A 28 -10.48 -10.81 -28.20
C PHE A 28 -11.71 -11.12 -29.09
N ALA A 29 -12.86 -10.52 -28.80
CA ALA A 29 -14.08 -10.75 -29.58
C ALA A 29 -13.94 -10.31 -31.05
N ILE A 30 -13.13 -9.28 -31.32
CA ILE A 30 -12.88 -8.78 -32.69
C ILE A 30 -11.82 -9.62 -33.41
N THR A 31 -10.75 -10.00 -32.71
CA THR A 31 -9.57 -10.64 -33.35
C THR A 31 -9.56 -12.17 -33.26
N GLY A 32 -10.30 -12.76 -32.30
CA GLY A 32 -10.21 -14.19 -31.96
C GLY A 32 -8.88 -14.59 -31.33
N SER A 33 -8.00 -13.61 -30.98
CA SER A 33 -6.66 -13.86 -30.48
C SER A 33 -6.69 -14.46 -29.07
N SER A 34 -6.10 -15.64 -28.90
CA SER A 34 -5.94 -16.29 -27.59
C SER A 34 -5.08 -15.46 -26.63
N SER A 35 -4.12 -14.68 -27.14
CA SER A 35 -3.32 -13.74 -26.36
C SER A 35 -4.20 -12.65 -25.73
N MET A 36 -5.13 -12.05 -26.49
CA MET A 36 -6.09 -11.07 -25.96
C MET A 36 -6.99 -11.64 -24.88
N LEU A 37 -7.40 -12.91 -25.01
CA LEU A 37 -8.17 -13.60 -23.98
C LEU A 37 -7.34 -13.76 -22.70
N ALA A 38 -6.11 -14.25 -22.82
CA ALA A 38 -5.20 -14.45 -21.68
C ALA A 38 -4.93 -13.12 -20.95
N GLU A 39 -4.68 -12.05 -21.69
CA GLU A 39 -4.49 -10.71 -21.13
C GLU A 39 -5.76 -10.14 -20.50
N GLY A 40 -6.94 -10.45 -21.06
CA GLY A 40 -8.21 -10.07 -20.46
C GLY A 40 -8.43 -10.74 -19.11
N VAL A 41 -8.14 -12.04 -18.99
CA VAL A 41 -8.19 -12.80 -17.74
C VAL A 41 -7.19 -12.22 -16.72
N HIS A 42 -5.98 -11.86 -17.16
CA HIS A 42 -4.99 -11.22 -16.29
C HIS A 42 -5.50 -9.88 -15.74
N SER A 43 -6.11 -9.04 -16.57
CA SER A 43 -6.68 -7.77 -16.14
C SER A 43 -7.89 -7.92 -15.18
N VAL A 44 -8.61 -9.04 -15.22
CA VAL A 44 -9.60 -9.38 -14.19
C VAL A 44 -8.91 -9.71 -12.86
N ALA A 45 -7.79 -10.42 -12.90
CA ALA A 45 -7.00 -10.66 -11.69
C ALA A 45 -6.50 -9.34 -11.07
N ASP A 46 -5.99 -8.40 -11.87
CA ASP A 46 -5.58 -7.06 -11.42
C ASP A 46 -6.77 -6.30 -10.80
N THR A 47 -7.95 -6.38 -11.41
CA THR A 47 -9.19 -5.82 -10.84
C THR A 47 -9.51 -6.41 -9.46
N SER A 48 -9.20 -7.69 -9.26
CA SER A 48 -9.42 -8.37 -7.98
C SER A 48 -8.53 -7.85 -6.85
N ASN A 49 -7.36 -7.26 -7.18
CA ASN A 49 -6.48 -6.60 -6.21
C ASN A 49 -7.20 -5.49 -5.46
N GLN A 50 -7.83 -4.58 -6.20
CA GLN A 50 -8.58 -3.48 -5.64
C GLN A 50 -9.78 -3.98 -4.85
N GLY A 51 -10.41 -5.08 -5.29
CA GLY A 51 -11.45 -5.77 -4.54
C GLY A 51 -10.97 -6.26 -3.17
N LEU A 52 -9.77 -6.86 -3.10
CA LEU A 52 -9.16 -7.29 -1.84
C LEU A 52 -8.83 -6.11 -0.91
N LEU A 53 -8.31 -5.00 -1.45
CA LEU A 53 -8.06 -3.79 -0.66
C LEU A 53 -9.36 -3.23 -0.06
N LEU A 54 -10.44 -3.17 -0.84
CA LEU A 54 -11.77 -2.74 -0.35
C LEU A 54 -12.32 -3.70 0.73
N LEU A 55 -12.12 -5.01 0.56
CA LEU A 55 -12.47 -6.01 1.59
C LEU A 55 -11.66 -5.79 2.87
N GLY A 56 -10.39 -5.44 2.75
CA GLY A 56 -9.53 -5.06 3.88
C GLY A 56 -10.08 -3.87 4.65
N GLN A 57 -10.48 -2.81 3.94
CA GLN A 57 -11.10 -1.63 4.54
C GLN A 57 -12.43 -1.98 5.24
N LYS A 58 -13.29 -2.75 4.57
CA LYS A 58 -14.57 -3.18 5.14
C LYS A 58 -14.38 -4.07 6.38
N SER A 59 -13.42 -4.97 6.35
CA SER A 59 -13.08 -5.82 7.51
C SER A 59 -12.56 -4.99 8.68
N ALA A 60 -11.69 -4.01 8.40
CA ALA A 60 -11.12 -3.13 9.43
C ALA A 60 -12.17 -2.23 10.11
N ALA A 61 -13.27 -1.93 9.42
CA ALA A 61 -14.37 -1.13 9.98
C ALA A 61 -15.24 -1.90 10.99
N ARG A 62 -15.00 -3.21 11.19
CA ARG A 62 -15.72 -4.00 12.21
C ARG A 62 -15.35 -3.51 13.60
N LYS A 63 -16.35 -3.46 14.49
CA LYS A 63 -16.13 -3.12 15.90
C LYS A 63 -15.31 -4.18 16.61
N ALA A 64 -14.57 -3.76 17.63
CA ALA A 64 -13.91 -4.68 18.56
C ALA A 64 -14.90 -5.65 19.19
N ASP A 65 -14.45 -6.87 19.45
CA ASP A 65 -15.18 -7.94 20.12
C ASP A 65 -14.26 -8.65 21.13
N GLU A 66 -14.78 -9.67 21.82
CA GLU A 66 -14.02 -10.40 22.83
C GLU A 66 -12.77 -11.11 22.26
N LEU A 67 -12.84 -11.55 21.00
CA LEU A 67 -11.73 -12.23 20.33
C LEU A 67 -10.69 -11.24 19.82
N HIS A 68 -11.13 -10.04 19.42
CA HIS A 68 -10.28 -8.97 18.89
C HIS A 68 -10.55 -7.68 19.68
N PRO A 69 -10.07 -7.58 20.92
CA PRO A 69 -10.38 -6.44 21.81
C PRO A 69 -9.81 -5.11 21.32
N PHE A 70 -8.78 -5.13 20.50
CA PHE A 70 -8.23 -3.95 19.81
C PHE A 70 -8.83 -3.71 18.41
N GLY A 71 -9.94 -4.38 18.07
CA GLY A 71 -10.60 -4.24 16.77
C GLY A 71 -9.86 -4.94 15.63
N TYR A 72 -10.28 -4.61 14.42
CA TYR A 72 -9.86 -5.27 13.19
C TYR A 72 -8.99 -4.38 12.28
N GLY A 73 -8.44 -3.29 12.79
CA GLY A 73 -7.66 -2.31 12.00
C GLY A 73 -6.52 -2.94 11.19
N ARG A 74 -5.88 -4.00 11.70
CA ARG A 74 -4.82 -4.76 11.03
C ARG A 74 -5.28 -5.55 9.81
N SER A 75 -6.58 -5.73 9.59
CA SER A 75 -7.10 -6.35 8.36
C SER A 75 -6.64 -5.62 7.10
N ARG A 76 -6.48 -4.30 7.14
CA ARG A 76 -5.96 -3.53 6.01
C ARG A 76 -4.53 -3.94 5.65
N TYR A 77 -3.67 -4.14 6.64
CA TYR A 77 -2.29 -4.63 6.44
C TYR A 77 -2.27 -6.05 5.88
N PHE A 78 -3.13 -6.93 6.41
CA PHE A 78 -3.23 -8.32 5.96
C PHE A 78 -3.67 -8.43 4.50
N TYR A 79 -4.73 -7.74 4.10
CA TYR A 79 -5.20 -7.78 2.72
C TYR A 79 -4.21 -7.14 1.75
N SER A 80 -3.55 -6.05 2.13
CA SER A 80 -2.48 -5.44 1.33
C SER A 80 -1.27 -6.37 1.18
N PHE A 81 -0.93 -7.13 2.23
CA PHE A 81 0.12 -8.15 2.15
C PHE A 81 -0.26 -9.30 1.20
N ILE A 82 -1.53 -9.77 1.23
CA ILE A 82 -2.01 -10.79 0.28
C ILE A 82 -1.92 -10.28 -1.16
N VAL A 83 -2.34 -9.05 -1.43
CA VAL A 83 -2.22 -8.42 -2.75
C VAL A 83 -0.76 -8.44 -3.20
N ALA A 84 0.17 -7.98 -2.35
CA ALA A 84 1.59 -7.97 -2.69
C ALA A 84 2.15 -9.37 -2.92
N LEU A 85 1.84 -10.33 -2.03
CA LEU A 85 2.41 -11.67 -2.08
C LEU A 85 1.85 -12.52 -3.21
N VAL A 86 0.53 -12.58 -3.34
CA VAL A 86 -0.13 -13.53 -4.25
C VAL A 86 -0.15 -12.96 -5.66
N ILE A 87 -0.67 -11.76 -5.82
CA ILE A 87 -1.06 -11.25 -7.12
C ILE A 87 0.14 -10.68 -7.87
N PHE A 88 0.96 -9.87 -7.20
CA PHE A 88 2.19 -9.38 -7.85
C PHE A 88 3.19 -10.51 -8.15
N THR A 89 3.33 -11.49 -7.23
CA THR A 89 4.23 -12.62 -7.48
C THR A 89 3.74 -13.49 -8.64
N LEU A 90 2.44 -13.81 -8.69
CA LEU A 90 1.88 -14.59 -9.82
C LEU A 90 1.94 -13.81 -11.11
N GLY A 91 1.61 -12.50 -11.10
CA GLY A 91 1.72 -11.64 -12.28
C GLY A 91 3.14 -11.56 -12.84
N SER A 92 4.13 -11.37 -11.95
CA SER A 92 5.55 -11.39 -12.33
C SER A 92 5.98 -12.73 -12.93
N MET A 93 5.66 -13.85 -12.26
CA MET A 93 6.02 -15.19 -12.74
C MET A 93 5.38 -15.50 -14.09
N PHE A 94 4.12 -15.12 -14.27
CA PHE A 94 3.42 -15.30 -15.55
C PHE A 94 4.09 -14.49 -16.67
N ALA A 95 4.37 -13.21 -16.44
CA ALA A 95 5.03 -12.35 -17.41
C ALA A 95 6.46 -12.81 -17.75
N LEU A 96 7.21 -13.31 -16.76
CA LEU A 96 8.54 -13.90 -16.98
C LEU A 96 8.44 -15.16 -17.85
N TYR A 97 7.50 -16.05 -17.55
CA TYR A 97 7.28 -17.26 -18.32
C TYR A 97 6.86 -16.93 -19.76
N GLU A 98 5.87 -16.07 -19.93
CA GLU A 98 5.38 -15.67 -21.25
C GLU A 98 6.46 -14.96 -22.07
N GLY A 99 7.24 -14.07 -21.43
CA GLY A 99 8.36 -13.38 -22.09
C GLY A 99 9.42 -14.35 -22.61
N VAL A 100 9.78 -15.37 -21.82
CA VAL A 100 10.70 -16.43 -22.26
C VAL A 100 10.12 -17.25 -23.41
N GLU A 101 8.84 -17.63 -23.34
CA GLU A 101 8.16 -18.38 -24.42
C GLU A 101 8.09 -17.59 -25.72
N LYS A 102 7.73 -16.30 -25.65
CA LYS A 102 7.74 -15.39 -26.82
C LYS A 102 9.14 -15.29 -27.45
N ILE A 103 10.20 -15.19 -26.65
CA ILE A 103 11.58 -15.12 -27.15
C ILE A 103 11.96 -16.47 -27.84
N ARG A 104 11.60 -17.61 -27.24
CA ARG A 104 11.95 -18.92 -27.77
C ARG A 104 11.23 -19.22 -29.10
N HIS A 105 10.00 -18.74 -29.27
CA HIS A 105 9.15 -19.00 -30.45
C HIS A 105 8.99 -17.75 -31.34
N ALA A 106 9.92 -16.78 -31.24
CA ALA A 106 9.84 -15.52 -32.01
C ALA A 106 9.79 -15.70 -33.52
N GLY A 107 10.28 -16.84 -34.03
CA GLY A 107 10.23 -17.19 -35.48
C GLY A 107 8.92 -17.81 -35.96
N ASP A 108 8.06 -18.28 -35.04
CA ASP A 108 6.88 -19.07 -35.39
C ASP A 108 5.59 -18.26 -35.46
N HIS A 109 5.55 -17.09 -34.82
CA HIS A 109 4.34 -16.26 -34.72
C HIS A 109 4.64 -14.78 -34.98
N GLY A 110 3.97 -14.24 -36.01
CA GLY A 110 3.86 -12.79 -36.21
C GLY A 110 2.87 -12.17 -35.20
N LEU A 111 2.90 -10.85 -35.04
CA LEU A 111 1.92 -10.12 -34.22
C LEU A 111 0.53 -10.25 -34.90
N ASP A 112 -0.43 -10.84 -34.19
CA ASP A 112 -1.83 -10.83 -34.61
C ASP A 112 -2.39 -9.40 -34.42
N SER A 113 -2.70 -8.74 -35.54
CA SER A 113 -3.32 -7.40 -35.54
C SER A 113 -2.60 -6.33 -34.71
N PRO A 114 -1.35 -5.95 -35.03
CA PRO A 114 -0.53 -5.06 -34.21
C PRO A 114 -1.17 -3.68 -33.98
N LEU A 115 -1.95 -3.16 -34.93
CA LEU A 115 -2.69 -1.90 -34.76
C LEU A 115 -3.74 -1.97 -33.65
N VAL A 116 -4.43 -3.11 -33.51
CA VAL A 116 -5.40 -3.31 -32.43
C VAL A 116 -4.68 -3.32 -31.08
N ALA A 117 -3.53 -4.00 -30.98
CA ALA A 117 -2.70 -4.00 -29.78
C ALA A 117 -2.25 -2.58 -29.39
N VAL A 118 -1.76 -1.79 -30.34
CA VAL A 118 -1.35 -0.39 -30.10
C VAL A 118 -2.53 0.45 -29.60
N VAL A 119 -3.71 0.35 -30.20
CA VAL A 119 -4.90 1.11 -29.75
C VAL A 119 -5.28 0.72 -28.31
N ILE A 120 -5.29 -0.57 -27.98
CA ILE A 120 -5.61 -1.05 -26.64
C ILE A 120 -4.57 -0.56 -25.62
N LEU A 121 -3.28 -0.60 -25.95
CA LEU A 121 -2.21 -0.10 -25.09
C LEU A 121 -2.36 1.41 -24.83
N LEU A 122 -2.72 2.20 -25.84
CA LEU A 122 -2.95 3.65 -25.67
C LEU A 122 -4.17 3.93 -24.78
N VAL A 123 -5.26 3.18 -24.96
CA VAL A 123 -6.43 3.30 -24.06
C VAL A 123 -6.05 2.90 -22.63
N ALA A 124 -5.29 1.81 -22.46
CA ALA A 124 -4.80 1.38 -21.15
C ALA A 124 -3.92 2.45 -20.49
N ILE A 125 -2.98 3.07 -21.23
CA ILE A 125 -2.14 4.18 -20.73
C ILE A 125 -3.00 5.36 -20.24
N CYS A 126 -4.08 5.71 -20.94
CA CYS A 126 -4.98 6.77 -20.50
C CYS A 126 -5.72 6.43 -19.21
N LEU A 127 -6.22 5.20 -19.08
CA LEU A 127 -6.94 4.72 -17.91
C LEU A 127 -6.02 4.61 -16.69
N GLU A 128 -4.86 3.97 -16.84
CA GLU A 128 -3.85 3.87 -15.79
C GLU A 128 -3.28 5.24 -15.40
N GLY A 129 -3.09 6.13 -16.37
CA GLY A 129 -2.67 7.51 -16.12
C GLY A 129 -3.68 8.27 -15.25
N TYR A 130 -4.97 8.05 -15.46
CA TYR A 130 -6.02 8.62 -14.60
C TYR A 130 -5.99 8.02 -13.19
N SER A 131 -5.86 6.71 -13.06
CA SER A 131 -5.72 6.02 -11.77
C SER A 131 -4.51 6.55 -11.00
N PHE A 132 -3.33 6.52 -11.62
CA PHE A 132 -2.09 7.03 -11.04
C PHE A 132 -2.18 8.49 -10.61
N HIS A 133 -2.80 9.34 -11.44
CA HIS A 133 -3.02 10.76 -11.08
C HIS A 133 -3.87 10.87 -9.83
N THR A 134 -4.93 10.09 -9.72
CA THR A 134 -5.83 10.06 -8.55
C THR A 134 -5.08 9.57 -7.31
N ALA A 135 -4.38 8.44 -7.40
CA ALA A 135 -3.59 7.90 -6.29
C ALA A 135 -2.52 8.90 -5.82
N ARG A 136 -1.83 9.56 -6.75
CA ARG A 136 -0.83 10.59 -6.46
C ARG A 136 -1.46 11.82 -5.78
N LYS A 137 -2.64 12.26 -6.23
CA LYS A 137 -3.37 13.39 -5.66
C LYS A 137 -3.78 13.09 -4.21
N GLU A 138 -4.35 11.92 -3.96
CA GLU A 138 -4.78 11.50 -2.61
C GLU A 138 -3.61 11.24 -1.67
N SER A 139 -2.46 10.81 -2.19
CA SER A 139 -1.25 10.58 -1.39
C SER A 139 -0.50 11.87 -1.03
N ARG A 140 -0.64 12.93 -1.83
CA ARG A 140 0.15 14.17 -1.69
C ARG A 140 0.01 14.84 -0.32
N PRO A 141 -1.20 14.97 0.27
CA PRO A 141 -1.35 15.55 1.61
C PRO A 141 -0.65 14.74 2.71
N LEU A 142 -0.69 13.40 2.60
CA LEU A 142 -0.08 12.49 3.56
C LEU A 142 1.43 12.44 3.42
N LYS A 143 1.95 12.56 2.20
CA LYS A 143 3.38 12.61 1.91
C LYS A 143 4.04 13.86 2.50
N GLY A 144 3.36 14.99 2.51
CA GLY A 144 3.93 16.26 2.95
C GLY A 144 5.22 16.61 2.18
N GLY A 145 6.27 16.95 2.91
CA GLY A 145 7.61 17.25 2.40
C GLY A 145 8.49 16.06 2.07
N ALA A 146 8.10 14.83 2.43
CA ALA A 146 8.89 13.62 2.19
C ALA A 146 9.06 13.32 0.70
N SER A 147 10.07 12.54 0.31
CA SER A 147 10.18 11.98 -1.04
C SER A 147 9.10 10.91 -1.26
N TRP A 148 8.79 10.57 -2.53
CA TRP A 148 7.83 9.49 -2.84
C TRP A 148 8.31 8.14 -2.31
N TRP A 149 9.60 7.85 -2.43
CA TRP A 149 10.19 6.64 -1.89
C TRP A 149 10.09 6.56 -0.37
N GLN A 150 10.38 7.67 0.31
CA GLN A 150 10.21 7.76 1.76
C GLN A 150 8.75 7.57 2.17
N PHE A 151 7.80 8.20 1.45
CA PHE A 151 6.37 8.00 1.70
C PHE A 151 5.96 6.53 1.58
N ILE A 152 6.40 5.83 0.53
CA ILE A 152 6.11 4.40 0.35
C ILE A 152 6.62 3.59 1.55
N ARG A 153 7.83 3.87 2.02
CA ARG A 153 8.46 3.14 3.12
C ARG A 153 7.96 3.49 4.52
N THR A 154 7.44 4.68 4.73
CA THR A 154 7.05 5.14 6.07
C THR A 154 5.55 5.29 6.25
N SER A 155 4.75 5.10 5.21
CA SER A 155 3.30 5.23 5.27
C SER A 155 2.68 4.16 6.16
N ARG A 156 1.87 4.59 7.11
CA ARG A 156 1.03 3.70 7.93
C ARG A 156 -0.28 3.33 7.24
N ASN A 157 -0.60 3.98 6.12
CA ASN A 157 -1.72 3.64 5.26
C ASN A 157 -1.21 2.70 4.16
N PRO A 158 -1.56 1.41 4.15
CA PRO A 158 -0.96 0.43 3.26
C PRO A 158 -1.45 0.54 1.82
N GLU A 159 -2.70 0.98 1.61
CA GLU A 159 -3.34 0.93 0.29
C GLU A 159 -2.74 1.95 -0.68
N LEU A 160 -2.40 3.16 -0.20
CA LEU A 160 -1.88 4.21 -1.08
C LEU A 160 -0.51 3.87 -1.68
N PRO A 161 0.49 3.37 -0.92
CA PRO A 161 1.71 2.83 -1.48
C PRO A 161 1.49 1.68 -2.46
N VAL A 162 0.55 0.76 -2.15
CA VAL A 162 0.23 -0.37 -3.04
C VAL A 162 -0.29 0.14 -4.37
N VAL A 163 -1.34 0.97 -4.38
CA VAL A 163 -1.93 1.52 -5.61
C VAL A 163 -0.93 2.37 -6.38
N LEU A 164 -0.13 3.22 -5.71
CA LEU A 164 0.90 4.04 -6.37
C LEU A 164 1.97 3.19 -7.07
N LEU A 165 2.45 2.13 -6.43
CA LEU A 165 3.46 1.26 -7.02
C LEU A 165 2.86 0.40 -8.14
N GLU A 166 1.63 -0.10 -7.96
CA GLU A 166 0.87 -0.83 -8.96
C GLU A 166 0.68 0.01 -10.22
N ASP A 167 0.08 1.19 -10.11
CA ASP A 167 -0.19 2.09 -11.24
C ASP A 167 1.12 2.56 -11.91
N SER A 168 2.18 2.82 -11.12
CA SER A 168 3.50 3.17 -11.68
C SER A 168 4.10 2.02 -12.48
N GLY A 169 4.01 0.80 -11.94
CA GLY A 169 4.46 -0.42 -12.60
C GLY A 169 3.67 -0.69 -13.88
N ALA A 170 2.34 -0.55 -13.83
CA ALA A 170 1.45 -0.69 -14.97
C ALA A 170 1.79 0.32 -16.09
N LEU A 171 1.95 1.60 -15.76
CA LEU A 171 2.33 2.62 -16.73
C LEU A 171 3.69 2.35 -17.39
N ILE A 172 4.71 2.00 -16.59
CA ILE A 172 6.03 1.65 -17.13
C ILE A 172 5.92 0.39 -17.99
N GLY A 173 5.17 -0.61 -17.52
CA GLY A 173 4.90 -1.85 -18.26
C GLY A 173 4.22 -1.61 -19.62
N LEU A 174 3.20 -0.74 -19.65
CA LEU A 174 2.50 -0.37 -20.88
C LEU A 174 3.43 0.35 -21.89
N VAL A 175 4.33 1.20 -21.38
CA VAL A 175 5.36 1.84 -22.24
C VAL A 175 6.34 0.81 -22.79
N LEU A 176 6.78 -0.14 -21.96
CA LEU A 176 7.65 -1.24 -22.41
C LEU A 176 6.94 -2.16 -23.43
N ALA A 177 5.67 -2.48 -23.22
CA ALA A 177 4.86 -3.24 -24.16
C ALA A 177 4.71 -2.49 -25.50
N LEU A 178 4.40 -1.20 -25.45
CA LEU A 178 4.26 -0.38 -26.64
C LEU A 178 5.59 -0.28 -27.41
N ALA A 179 6.72 -0.17 -26.70
CA ALA A 179 8.05 -0.18 -27.31
C ALA A 179 8.36 -1.56 -27.94
N GLY A 180 8.04 -2.66 -27.27
CA GLY A 180 8.22 -4.02 -27.79
C GLY A 180 7.42 -4.24 -29.08
N VAL A 181 6.11 -3.95 -29.05
CA VAL A 181 5.24 -4.05 -30.23
C VAL A 181 5.72 -3.14 -31.35
N GLY A 182 6.07 -1.87 -31.04
CA GLY A 182 6.56 -0.91 -32.04
C GLY A 182 7.87 -1.36 -32.71
N LEU A 183 8.83 -1.87 -31.93
CA LEU A 183 10.08 -2.42 -32.47
C LEU A 183 9.84 -3.67 -33.31
N THR A 184 8.94 -4.55 -32.88
CA THR A 184 8.53 -5.73 -33.69
C THR A 184 7.93 -5.30 -35.02
N MET A 185 7.08 -4.26 -35.05
CA MET A 185 6.51 -3.73 -36.30
C MET A 185 7.56 -3.12 -37.23
N ILE A 186 8.59 -2.49 -36.69
CA ILE A 186 9.65 -1.84 -37.48
C ILE A 186 10.68 -2.85 -38.00
N THR A 187 11.08 -3.80 -37.14
CA THR A 187 12.16 -4.74 -37.44
C THR A 187 11.64 -6.04 -38.11
N GLY A 188 10.36 -6.36 -37.94
CA GLY A 188 9.77 -7.66 -38.35
C GLY A 188 10.16 -8.80 -37.44
N ASP A 189 10.85 -8.56 -36.31
CA ASP A 189 11.34 -9.58 -35.39
C ASP A 189 10.52 -9.56 -34.09
N ALA A 190 9.76 -10.63 -33.81
CA ALA A 190 8.91 -10.75 -32.63
C ALA A 190 9.69 -10.89 -31.32
N ILE A 191 11.02 -11.01 -31.37
CA ILE A 191 11.87 -11.07 -30.16
C ILE A 191 11.70 -9.82 -29.27
N TRP A 192 11.42 -8.66 -29.87
CA TRP A 192 11.26 -7.40 -29.16
C TRP A 192 10.01 -7.37 -28.28
N ASP A 193 8.91 -8.00 -28.71
CA ASP A 193 7.72 -8.17 -27.88
C ASP A 193 8.00 -9.09 -26.68
N GLY A 194 8.77 -10.17 -26.89
CA GLY A 194 9.22 -11.05 -25.82
C GLY A 194 10.13 -10.33 -24.79
N ILE A 195 11.07 -9.50 -25.26
CA ILE A 195 11.95 -8.72 -24.39
C ILE A 195 11.13 -7.70 -23.58
N GLY A 196 10.15 -7.04 -24.20
CA GLY A 196 9.22 -6.14 -23.52
C GLY A 196 8.46 -6.86 -22.39
N THR A 197 7.87 -8.01 -22.70
CA THR A 197 7.13 -8.85 -21.73
C THR A 197 8.04 -9.33 -20.59
N LEU A 198 9.25 -9.78 -20.89
CA LEU A 198 10.23 -10.19 -19.88
C LEU A 198 10.61 -9.04 -18.94
N SER A 199 10.82 -7.83 -19.50
CA SER A 199 11.15 -6.63 -18.73
C SER A 199 10.02 -6.24 -17.79
N ILE A 200 8.75 -6.39 -18.21
CA ILE A 200 7.58 -6.20 -17.37
C ILE A 200 7.59 -7.20 -16.21
N GLY A 201 7.85 -8.48 -16.47
CA GLY A 201 7.96 -9.50 -15.44
C GLY A 201 8.99 -9.17 -14.36
N VAL A 202 10.19 -8.70 -14.75
CA VAL A 202 11.22 -8.25 -13.82
C VAL A 202 10.76 -7.04 -13.01
N LEU A 203 10.15 -6.05 -13.66
CA LEU A 203 9.63 -4.85 -12.99
C LEU A 203 8.59 -5.20 -11.92
N LEU A 204 7.60 -6.05 -12.27
CA LEU A 204 6.57 -6.49 -11.33
C LEU A 204 7.17 -7.29 -10.16
N GLY A 205 8.17 -8.12 -10.42
CA GLY A 205 8.89 -8.84 -9.36
C GLY A 205 9.59 -7.92 -8.37
N LEU A 206 10.23 -6.85 -8.86
CA LEU A 206 10.87 -5.85 -8.01
C LEU A 206 9.83 -5.10 -7.15
N ILE A 207 8.70 -4.71 -7.75
CA ILE A 207 7.59 -4.08 -7.03
C ILE A 207 7.03 -5.02 -5.95
N ALA A 208 6.82 -6.30 -6.30
CA ALA A 208 6.37 -7.32 -5.35
C ALA A 208 7.28 -7.42 -4.13
N ILE A 209 8.59 -7.48 -4.33
CA ILE A 209 9.56 -7.56 -3.25
C ILE A 209 9.45 -6.34 -2.31
N VAL A 210 9.40 -5.13 -2.88
CA VAL A 210 9.25 -3.89 -2.10
C VAL A 210 7.97 -3.95 -1.27
N LEU A 211 6.82 -4.23 -1.89
CA LEU A 211 5.54 -4.26 -1.20
C LEU A 211 5.46 -5.36 -0.13
N ILE A 212 5.98 -6.55 -0.39
CA ILE A 212 6.02 -7.65 0.58
C ILE A 212 6.82 -7.25 1.82
N VAL A 213 7.98 -6.61 1.65
CA VAL A 213 8.82 -6.15 2.76
C VAL A 213 8.09 -5.11 3.61
N GLU A 214 7.49 -4.10 2.98
CA GLU A 214 6.80 -3.02 3.68
C GLU A 214 5.51 -3.52 4.37
N MET A 215 4.70 -4.31 3.68
CA MET A 215 3.46 -4.84 4.26
C MET A 215 3.71 -5.86 5.37
N LYS A 216 4.78 -6.66 5.27
CA LYS A 216 5.23 -7.54 6.36
C LYS A 216 5.57 -6.75 7.61
N SER A 217 6.30 -5.63 7.48
CA SER A 217 6.68 -4.78 8.61
C SER A 217 5.45 -4.24 9.33
N LEU A 218 4.47 -3.71 8.58
CA LEU A 218 3.20 -3.23 9.13
C LEU A 218 2.39 -4.35 9.82
N LEU A 219 2.41 -5.57 9.27
CA LEU A 219 1.73 -6.73 9.89
C LEU A 219 2.35 -7.13 11.22
N ILE A 220 3.68 -7.15 11.32
CA ILE A 220 4.38 -7.43 12.57
C ILE A 220 4.05 -6.35 13.60
N GLY A 221 3.94 -5.11 13.16
CA GLY A 221 3.57 -3.94 13.96
C GLY A 221 4.69 -2.93 14.04
N GLU A 222 4.46 -1.79 13.44
CA GLU A 222 5.36 -0.65 13.51
C GLU A 222 4.90 0.34 14.57
N GLY A 223 5.87 0.98 15.22
CA GLY A 223 5.63 2.04 16.19
C GLY A 223 5.27 3.37 15.54
N ALA A 224 5.06 4.37 16.39
CA ALA A 224 4.97 5.78 15.99
C ALA A 224 6.21 6.19 15.19
N THR A 225 6.05 7.10 14.24
CA THR A 225 7.17 7.71 13.54
C THR A 225 8.05 8.49 14.52
N GLU A 226 9.29 8.81 14.12
CA GLU A 226 10.19 9.59 14.97
C GLU A 226 9.57 10.91 15.39
N ALA A 227 8.96 11.64 14.46
CA ALA A 227 8.27 12.92 14.74
C ALA A 227 7.08 12.75 15.68
N GLU A 228 6.27 11.70 15.53
CA GLU A 228 5.19 11.39 16.48
C GLU A 228 5.73 11.00 17.85
N SER A 229 6.80 10.22 17.89
CA SER A 229 7.44 9.80 19.15
C SER A 229 8.03 10.99 19.91
N GLU A 230 8.68 11.94 19.22
CA GLU A 230 9.15 13.19 19.80
C GLU A 230 7.98 14.05 20.31
N THR A 231 6.91 14.18 19.50
CA THR A 231 5.70 14.89 19.91
C THR A 231 5.11 14.27 21.17
N LEU A 232 4.92 12.95 21.22
CA LEU A 232 4.40 12.23 22.37
C LEU A 232 5.25 12.47 23.63
N ARG A 233 6.59 12.35 23.48
CA ARG A 233 7.51 12.61 24.60
C ARG A 233 7.47 14.05 25.11
N SER A 234 7.17 15.00 24.25
CA SER A 234 7.08 16.43 24.62
C SER A 234 5.75 16.81 25.28
N VAL A 235 4.63 16.14 24.92
CA VAL A 235 3.30 16.51 25.39
C VAL A 235 2.81 15.70 26.60
N ILE A 236 3.34 14.47 26.81
CA ILE A 236 2.99 13.66 27.98
C ILE A 236 3.37 14.38 29.30
N PRO A 237 4.59 14.95 29.47
CA PRO A 237 4.92 15.72 30.65
C PRO A 237 4.00 16.95 30.81
N GLY A 238 3.80 17.39 32.07
CA GLY A 238 2.96 18.55 32.41
C GLY A 238 2.68 18.59 33.88
N GLN A 239 1.53 19.14 34.29
CA GLN A 239 1.18 19.21 35.69
C GLN A 239 1.19 17.81 36.30
N ASP A 240 1.95 17.60 37.38
CA ASP A 240 2.08 16.38 38.15
C ASP A 240 2.70 15.17 37.40
N VAL A 241 3.13 15.35 36.14
CA VAL A 241 3.88 14.39 35.34
C VAL A 241 5.22 14.99 34.95
N ASP A 242 6.29 14.52 35.57
CA ASP A 242 7.64 15.13 35.43
C ASP A 242 8.27 14.75 34.07
N ARG A 243 8.26 13.47 33.70
CA ARG A 243 8.84 12.98 32.46
C ARG A 243 8.29 11.61 32.05
N VAL A 244 8.55 11.24 30.80
CA VAL A 244 8.37 9.88 30.31
C VAL A 244 9.61 9.06 30.65
N ILE A 245 9.44 7.99 31.44
CA ILE A 245 10.53 7.07 31.81
C ILE A 245 10.86 6.20 30.60
N HIS A 246 9.85 5.49 30.06
CA HIS A 246 9.99 4.77 28.79
C HIS A 246 8.63 4.75 28.06
N MET A 247 8.66 4.55 26.75
CA MET A 247 7.46 4.51 25.93
C MET A 247 7.62 3.44 24.83
N LYS A 248 6.56 2.65 24.65
CA LYS A 248 6.37 1.75 23.50
C LYS A 248 5.10 2.16 22.78
N THR A 249 5.16 2.15 21.47
CA THR A 249 4.01 2.50 20.61
C THR A 249 3.83 1.43 19.55
N GLN A 250 2.60 1.23 19.09
CA GLN A 250 2.31 0.30 18.01
C GLN A 250 1.05 0.72 17.26
N TYR A 251 1.13 0.74 15.93
CA TYR A 251 -0.05 0.89 15.09
C TYR A 251 -0.91 -0.37 15.11
N LEU A 252 -2.15 -0.24 15.57
CA LEU A 252 -3.19 -1.28 15.55
C LEU A 252 -3.96 -1.29 14.24
N GLY A 253 -3.82 -0.22 13.48
CA GLY A 253 -4.39 0.03 12.16
C GLY A 253 -3.91 1.38 11.67
N PRO A 254 -4.19 1.77 10.40
CA PRO A 254 -3.66 3.02 9.82
C PRO A 254 -4.04 4.30 10.58
N GLU A 255 -5.13 4.28 11.33
CA GLU A 255 -5.68 5.45 12.04
C GLU A 255 -5.73 5.23 13.56
N GLU A 256 -5.08 4.18 14.06
CA GLU A 256 -5.13 3.82 15.46
C GLU A 256 -3.74 3.45 15.97
N LEU A 257 -3.20 4.32 16.82
CA LEU A 257 -1.92 4.14 17.50
C LEU A 257 -2.16 3.79 18.97
N LEU A 258 -1.56 2.68 19.41
CA LEU A 258 -1.40 2.33 20.82
C LEU A 258 -0.18 3.07 21.37
N VAL A 259 -0.37 3.77 22.47
CA VAL A 259 0.70 4.39 23.26
C VAL A 259 0.70 3.76 24.66
N ALA A 260 1.77 3.11 25.02
CA ALA A 260 2.00 2.57 26.36
C ALA A 260 3.27 3.21 26.93
N ALA A 261 3.14 3.96 28.02
CA ALA A 261 4.27 4.68 28.60
C ALA A 261 4.30 4.57 30.13
N LYS A 262 5.50 4.44 30.67
CA LYS A 262 5.77 4.69 32.09
C LYS A 262 6.12 6.14 32.27
N ILE A 263 5.44 6.78 33.22
CA ILE A 263 5.56 8.21 33.51
C ILE A 263 5.99 8.43 34.96
N ALA A 264 6.93 9.33 35.15
CA ALA A 264 7.32 9.79 36.49
C ALA A 264 6.26 10.72 37.00
N ILE A 265 5.69 10.40 38.15
CA ILE A 265 4.69 11.20 38.86
C ILE A 265 5.38 11.98 39.97
N ALA A 266 4.95 13.24 40.17
CA ALA A 266 5.42 14.08 41.25
C ALA A 266 5.20 13.38 42.63
N PRO A 267 6.17 13.42 43.54
CA PRO A 267 6.07 12.73 44.82
C PRO A 267 4.97 13.34 45.71
N GLY A 268 4.32 12.50 46.52
CA GLY A 268 3.35 12.90 47.50
C GLY A 268 1.90 13.03 47.03
N LEU A 269 1.60 12.71 45.78
CA LEU A 269 0.24 12.72 45.24
C LEU A 269 -0.59 11.54 45.74
N GLY A 270 -1.85 11.80 46.06
CA GLY A 270 -2.84 10.78 46.34
C GLY A 270 -3.41 10.17 45.08
N ALA A 271 -4.12 9.01 45.21
CA ALA A 271 -4.66 8.27 44.08
C ALA A 271 -5.54 9.12 43.13
N VAL A 272 -6.35 10.05 43.68
CA VAL A 272 -7.22 10.94 42.89
C VAL A 272 -6.41 11.93 42.06
N GLU A 273 -5.32 12.45 42.64
CA GLU A 273 -4.42 13.40 41.98
C GLU A 273 -3.63 12.70 40.85
N ILE A 274 -3.16 11.45 41.09
CA ILE A 274 -2.52 10.61 40.06
C ILE A 274 -3.49 10.37 38.90
N ALA A 275 -4.75 10.01 39.18
CA ALA A 275 -5.75 9.80 38.11
C ALA A 275 -5.96 11.07 37.29
N ARG A 276 -6.05 12.25 37.92
CA ARG A 276 -6.17 13.53 37.19
C ARG A 276 -4.93 13.86 36.34
N ALA A 277 -3.74 13.55 36.86
CA ALA A 277 -2.49 13.74 36.12
C ALA A 277 -2.46 12.88 34.84
N ILE A 278 -2.91 11.60 34.94
CA ILE A 278 -3.04 10.69 33.82
C ILE A 278 -4.07 11.21 32.82
N ASP A 279 -5.28 11.57 33.26
CA ASP A 279 -6.35 12.12 32.39
C ASP A 279 -5.87 13.37 31.63
N GLY A 280 -5.14 14.25 32.33
CA GLY A 280 -4.55 15.45 31.74
C GLY A 280 -3.49 15.13 30.67
N ALA A 281 -2.63 14.13 30.93
CA ALA A 281 -1.63 13.68 29.97
C ALA A 281 -2.29 13.02 28.74
N GLU A 282 -3.29 12.17 28.94
CA GLU A 282 -4.05 11.57 27.84
C GLU A 282 -4.75 12.62 26.96
N ALA A 283 -5.34 13.65 27.58
CA ALA A 283 -5.98 14.73 26.84
C ALA A 283 -4.97 15.48 25.94
N ARG A 284 -3.77 15.76 26.46
CA ARG A 284 -2.68 16.39 25.67
C ARG A 284 -2.23 15.51 24.54
N VAL A 285 -2.05 14.20 24.79
CA VAL A 285 -1.67 13.22 23.76
C VAL A 285 -2.72 13.16 22.64
N ARG A 286 -4.01 13.03 22.98
CA ARG A 286 -5.10 12.99 21.98
C ARG A 286 -5.19 14.27 21.15
N ALA A 287 -4.91 15.42 21.76
CA ALA A 287 -4.90 16.70 21.05
C ALA A 287 -3.73 16.83 20.07
N ALA A 288 -2.54 16.35 20.45
CA ALA A 288 -1.32 16.47 19.65
C ALA A 288 -1.18 15.37 18.58
N VAL A 289 -1.60 14.13 18.91
CA VAL A 289 -1.53 12.95 18.03
C VAL A 289 -2.91 12.30 17.98
N PRO A 290 -3.82 12.73 17.09
CA PRO A 290 -5.21 12.24 17.03
C PRO A 290 -5.33 10.73 16.75
N GLN A 291 -4.28 10.11 16.19
CA GLN A 291 -4.22 8.66 15.96
C GLN A 291 -3.97 7.88 17.25
N ALA A 292 -3.48 8.50 18.32
CA ALA A 292 -3.27 7.87 19.64
C ALA A 292 -4.62 7.67 20.34
N ARG A 293 -5.36 6.64 19.93
CA ARG A 293 -6.70 6.31 20.43
C ARG A 293 -6.66 5.42 21.66
N VAL A 294 -5.70 4.49 21.70
CA VAL A 294 -5.49 3.59 22.82
C VAL A 294 -4.26 4.03 23.59
N ILE A 295 -4.47 4.52 24.84
CA ILE A 295 -3.41 5.08 25.65
C ILE A 295 -3.44 4.37 27.00
N TYR A 296 -2.28 3.88 27.42
CA TYR A 296 -2.02 3.32 28.75
C TYR A 296 -0.82 4.05 29.35
N LEU A 297 -1.06 4.80 30.42
CA LEU A 297 -0.01 5.48 31.17
C LEU A 297 0.13 4.82 32.54
N GLU A 298 1.28 4.24 32.77
CA GLU A 298 1.64 3.57 34.02
C GLU A 298 2.43 4.55 34.89
N PRO A 299 1.89 4.99 36.05
CA PRO A 299 2.64 5.84 36.98
C PRO A 299 3.74 5.03 37.68
N ASP A 300 4.94 5.59 37.73
CA ASP A 300 6.09 4.96 38.40
C ASP A 300 6.93 6.04 39.10
N ILE A 301 7.79 5.58 40.02
CA ILE A 301 8.77 6.44 40.71
C ILE A 301 10.03 6.49 39.83
N ASP A 302 10.51 7.68 39.58
CA ASP A 302 11.77 7.85 38.88
C ASP A 302 12.96 7.38 39.74
N ARG A 303 13.56 6.27 39.37
CA ARG A 303 14.72 5.67 40.05
C ARG A 303 16.07 6.07 39.43
N GLY A 304 16.06 6.97 38.44
CA GLY A 304 17.24 7.31 37.62
C GLY A 304 17.63 6.21 36.64
N GLU A 305 18.63 6.48 35.80
CA GLU A 305 19.04 5.58 34.69
C GLU A 305 19.64 4.23 35.14
N ASN A 306 19.89 4.00 36.42
CA ASN A 306 20.58 2.82 36.94
C ASN A 306 19.64 1.71 37.49
N ALA A 307 18.35 1.76 37.24
CA ALA A 307 17.38 0.79 37.79
C ALA A 307 16.50 0.20 36.68
N SER A 308 17.11 -0.44 35.67
CA SER A 308 16.44 -1.33 34.71
C SER A 308 16.81 -2.78 34.97
#